data_95c0a17a0bc7a7c8ce3a28c14eec5b50
#
_entry.id   95c0a17a0bc7a7c8ce3a28c14eec5b50
#
_cell.length_a   1.000
_cell.length_b   1.000
_cell.length_c   1.000
_cell.angle_alpha   90.00
_cell.angle_beta   90.00
_cell.angle_gamma   90.00
#
_symmetry.space_group_name_H-M   'P 1'
#
loop_
_entity.id
_entity.type
_entity.pdbx_description
1 polymer ?
#
loop_
_entity_poly.entity_id
_entity_poly.type
_entity_poly.pdbx_seq_one_letter_code
_entity_poly.pdbx_strand_id
1 'polypeptide(L)'
;MSTKTKTSKAKKTKPAAGIVWFEIPADDPERARKFYSSLFGWKIKKFPGMSDYWHIDTGGADASPDGGLMARKQPEQPITNYVLVPSVDNAAAKVQKLGGKICMSKTAVPQMGYFAICQDTENNTFALWERSENAK
;
A
#
# COMPACT_ATOMS: atom_id res chain seq x y z
N MET A 1 -3.55 27.49 6.70
CA MET A 1 -3.52 26.95 7.15
C MET A 1 -3.25 26.34 7.70
N SER A 2 -3.09 26.53 7.72
CA SER A 2 -2.97 25.82 8.40
C SER A 2 -2.68 25.17 9.09
N THR A 3 -2.72 25.39 9.25
CA THR A 3 -2.68 24.79 10.04
C THR A 3 -2.68 24.12 10.75
N LYS A 4 -2.96 24.28 10.78
CA LYS A 4 -3.11 23.70 11.62
C LYS A 4 -3.35 22.93 12.09
N THR A 5 -3.56 23.14 11.94
CA THR A 5 -3.86 22.36 12.51
C THR A 5 -3.84 21.56 12.82
N LYS A 6 -3.99 21.76 12.62
CA LYS A 6 -4.14 20.93 13.07
C LYS A 6 -4.09 20.12 13.68
N THR A 7 -4.14 20.22 13.57
CA THR A 7 -4.17 19.43 14.29
C THR A 7 -4.32 18.72 14.82
N SER A 8 -4.61 18.78 14.66
CA SER A 8 -4.85 18.10 15.35
C SER A 8 -5.13 17.39 15.67
N LYS A 9 -5.48 17.38 15.49
CA LYS A 9 -5.85 16.72 15.91
C LYS A 9 -6.06 15.86 16.43
N ALA A 10 -6.16 15.80 16.34
CA ALA A 10 -6.33 15.00 16.92
C ALA A 10 -6.53 14.15 17.24
N LYS A 11 -6.85 14.02 17.46
CA LYS A 11 -7.05 13.14 17.82
C LYS A 11 -7.46 12.28 17.63
N LYS A 12 -7.27 12.05 17.32
CA LYS A 12 -7.88 11.05 17.05
C LYS A 12 -8.36 9.87 17.77
N THR A 13 -9.39 9.74 18.00
CA THR A 13 -9.94 8.71 18.82
C THR A 13 -10.01 7.37 18.14
N LYS A 14 -10.15 7.36 16.83
CA LYS A 14 -10.06 6.11 16.06
C LYS A 14 -9.25 6.36 14.82
N PRO A 15 -8.52 5.35 14.34
CA PRO A 15 -7.70 5.54 13.16
C PRO A 15 -8.55 5.77 11.93
N ALA A 16 -8.11 6.67 11.11
CA ALA A 16 -8.67 6.82 9.78
C ALA A 16 -8.15 5.69 8.90
N ALA A 17 -8.96 5.28 7.92
CA ALA A 17 -8.55 4.28 6.94
C ALA A 17 -7.79 4.96 5.81
N GLY A 18 -6.59 5.43 6.13
CA GLY A 18 -5.77 6.17 5.16
C GLY A 18 -5.02 5.24 4.23
N ILE A 19 -4.61 5.82 3.10
CA ILE A 19 -3.72 5.12 2.18
C ILE A 19 -2.31 5.25 2.76
N VAL A 20 -1.69 4.11 3.08
CA VAL A 20 -0.40 4.10 3.77
C VAL A 20 0.73 3.52 2.92
N TRP A 21 0.41 3.01 1.74
CA TRP A 21 1.38 2.37 0.86
C TRP A 21 0.80 2.32 -0.54
N PHE A 22 1.65 2.40 -1.54
CA PHE A 22 1.25 2.14 -2.92
C PHE A 22 2.24 1.17 -3.55
N GLU A 23 1.83 0.45 -4.57
CA GLU A 23 2.70 -0.48 -5.27
C GLU A 23 2.65 -0.21 -6.75
N ILE A 24 3.82 -0.04 -7.35
CA ILE A 24 3.96 0.20 -8.78
C ILE A 24 4.57 -1.04 -9.42
N PRO A 25 3.83 -1.75 -10.28
CA PRO A 25 4.40 -2.87 -11.02
C PRO A 25 5.18 -2.36 -12.24
N ALA A 26 6.24 -3.06 -12.59
CA ALA A 26 7.07 -2.67 -13.73
C ALA A 26 7.57 -3.90 -14.47
N ASP A 27 7.54 -3.82 -15.80
CA ASP A 27 8.10 -4.88 -16.63
C ASP A 27 9.62 -4.93 -16.45
N ASP A 28 10.23 -3.76 -16.27
CA ASP A 28 11.66 -3.64 -16.01
C ASP A 28 11.84 -2.70 -14.83
N PRO A 29 11.94 -3.26 -13.59
CA PRO A 29 12.04 -2.42 -12.40
C PRO A 29 13.23 -1.47 -12.39
N GLU A 30 14.39 -1.86 -12.94
CA GLU A 30 15.54 -0.96 -12.99
C GLU A 30 15.27 0.24 -13.88
N ARG A 31 14.61 0.02 -15.01
CA ARG A 31 14.25 1.11 -15.90
C ARG A 31 13.24 2.05 -15.21
N ALA A 32 12.25 1.48 -14.52
CA ALA A 32 11.28 2.28 -13.80
C ALA A 32 11.95 3.06 -12.66
N ARG A 33 12.86 2.42 -11.93
CA ARG A 33 13.59 3.07 -10.85
C ARG A 33 14.32 4.32 -11.35
N LYS A 34 15.03 4.18 -12.45
CA LYS A 34 15.75 5.31 -13.02
C LYS A 34 14.80 6.43 -13.44
N PHE A 35 13.68 6.06 -14.02
CA PHE A 35 12.69 7.04 -14.47
C PHE A 35 12.17 7.86 -13.30
N TYR A 36 11.67 7.20 -12.26
CA TYR A 36 11.07 7.90 -11.13
C TYR A 36 12.10 8.66 -10.30
N SER A 37 13.28 8.08 -10.13
CA SER A 37 14.34 8.76 -9.38
C SER A 37 14.79 10.03 -10.11
N SER A 38 14.90 9.96 -11.43
CA SER A 38 15.30 11.13 -12.22
C SER A 38 14.21 12.19 -12.25
N LEU A 39 12.96 11.76 -12.33
CA LEU A 39 11.84 12.69 -12.48
C LEU A 39 11.49 13.38 -11.15
N PHE A 40 11.40 12.61 -10.08
CA PHE A 40 10.91 13.11 -8.81
C PHE A 40 11.96 13.18 -7.71
N GLY A 41 13.14 12.62 -7.94
CA GLY A 41 14.14 12.54 -6.89
C GLY A 41 13.84 11.48 -5.84
N TRP A 42 12.92 10.58 -6.13
CA TRP A 42 12.60 9.50 -5.21
C TRP A 42 13.81 8.60 -5.02
N LYS A 43 13.99 8.12 -3.78
CA LYS A 43 15.06 7.18 -3.44
C LYS A 43 14.45 5.78 -3.45
N ILE A 44 14.90 4.97 -4.38
CA ILE A 44 14.34 3.63 -4.59
C ILE A 44 15.45 2.61 -4.37
N LYS A 45 15.30 1.81 -3.32
CA LYS A 45 16.31 0.85 -2.89
C LYS A 45 15.69 -0.53 -2.76
N LYS A 46 16.48 -1.54 -3.08
CA LYS A 46 16.04 -2.91 -2.96
C LYS A 46 15.70 -3.24 -1.52
N PHE A 47 14.58 -3.91 -1.30
CA PHE A 47 14.17 -4.35 0.03
C PHE A 47 15.08 -5.51 0.45
N PRO A 48 15.65 -5.46 1.66
CA PRO A 48 16.48 -6.56 2.15
C PRO A 48 15.71 -7.88 2.21
N GLY A 49 16.30 -8.94 1.69
CA GLY A 49 15.71 -10.26 1.76
C GLY A 49 14.58 -10.52 0.77
N MET A 50 14.26 -9.55 -0.07
CA MET A 50 13.22 -9.73 -1.08
C MET A 50 13.81 -9.50 -2.47
N SER A 51 13.58 -10.43 -3.39
CA SER A 51 13.97 -10.25 -4.77
C SER A 51 12.86 -9.52 -5.51
N ASP A 52 13.24 -8.70 -6.47
CA ASP A 52 12.30 -8.00 -7.36
C ASP A 52 11.31 -7.10 -6.64
N TYR A 53 11.71 -6.56 -5.47
CA TYR A 53 10.90 -5.62 -4.72
C TYR A 53 11.80 -4.52 -4.15
N TRP A 54 11.42 -3.26 -4.41
CA TRP A 54 12.17 -2.07 -3.99
C TRP A 54 11.29 -1.18 -3.16
N HIS A 55 11.89 -0.55 -2.15
CA HIS A 55 11.23 0.47 -1.35
C HIS A 55 11.37 1.82 -2.03
N ILE A 56 10.25 2.52 -2.20
CA ILE A 56 10.21 3.87 -2.74
C ILE A 56 10.07 4.84 -1.59
N ASP A 57 11.13 5.60 -1.34
CA ASP A 57 11.11 6.69 -0.36
C ASP A 57 10.81 7.96 -1.13
N THR A 58 9.60 8.47 -0.99
CA THR A 58 9.18 9.67 -1.71
C THR A 58 9.78 10.93 -1.10
N GLY A 59 10.27 10.86 0.14
CA GLY A 59 10.83 12.01 0.83
C GLY A 59 9.80 13.08 1.12
N GLY A 60 8.53 12.73 0.97
CA GLY A 60 7.46 13.68 1.18
C GLY A 60 7.20 13.97 2.65
N ALA A 61 6.31 14.92 2.88
CA ALA A 61 5.86 15.26 4.22
C ALA A 61 5.11 14.10 4.85
N ASP A 62 4.80 14.24 6.13
CA ASP A 62 4.19 13.17 6.92
C ASP A 62 2.97 12.53 6.27
N ALA A 63 2.23 13.30 5.49
CA ALA A 63 1.01 12.80 4.86
C ALA A 63 1.27 11.99 3.59
N SER A 64 2.50 12.01 3.07
CA SER A 64 2.84 11.29 1.85
C SER A 64 3.30 9.88 2.17
N PRO A 65 2.62 8.85 1.65
CA PRO A 65 3.09 7.49 1.90
C PRO A 65 4.32 7.18 1.07
N ASP A 66 5.09 6.22 1.56
CA ASP A 66 6.07 5.53 0.75
C ASP A 66 5.39 4.39 0.01
N GLY A 67 6.13 3.72 -0.85
CA GLY A 67 5.57 2.64 -1.62
C GLY A 67 6.58 1.59 -2.03
N GLY A 68 6.12 0.69 -2.87
CA GLY A 68 6.93 -0.38 -3.41
C GLY A 68 6.97 -0.35 -4.92
N LEU A 69 8.10 -0.76 -5.48
CA LEU A 69 8.26 -1.00 -6.90
C LEU A 69 8.57 -2.48 -7.04
N MET A 70 7.91 -3.14 -7.96
CA MET A 70 8.04 -4.59 -8.06
C MET A 70 7.97 -5.05 -9.51
N ALA A 71 8.50 -6.23 -9.76
CA ALA A 71 8.33 -6.85 -11.08
C ALA A 71 6.86 -7.14 -11.29
N ARG A 72 6.37 -6.79 -12.50
CA ARG A 72 4.98 -7.04 -12.86
C ARG A 72 4.75 -8.54 -12.97
N LYS A 73 3.67 -9.01 -12.37
CA LYS A 73 3.36 -10.45 -12.32
C LYS A 73 2.34 -10.87 -13.36
N GLN A 74 1.51 -9.93 -13.80
CA GLN A 74 0.47 -10.19 -14.81
C GLN A 74 0.39 -8.96 -15.71
N PRO A 75 0.09 -9.15 -17.01
CA PRO A 75 0.10 -8.03 -17.95
C PRO A 75 -0.77 -6.85 -17.55
N GLU A 76 -1.91 -7.11 -16.92
CA GLU A 76 -2.86 -6.05 -16.54
C GLU A 76 -2.76 -5.65 -15.07
N GLN A 77 -1.71 -6.05 -14.38
CA GLN A 77 -1.55 -5.69 -12.96
C GLN A 77 -1.48 -4.18 -12.81
N PRO A 78 -2.38 -3.58 -12.01
CA PRO A 78 -2.42 -2.12 -11.85
C PRO A 78 -1.53 -1.65 -10.71
N ILE A 79 -1.33 -0.33 -10.65
CA ILE A 79 -0.84 0.30 -9.43
C ILE A 79 -1.89 0.08 -8.35
N THR A 80 -1.47 -0.35 -7.16
CA THR A 80 -2.39 -0.71 -6.09
C THR A 80 -2.10 0.13 -4.86
N ASN A 81 -3.15 0.77 -4.32
CA ASN A 81 -3.07 1.51 -3.07
C ASN A 81 -3.48 0.61 -1.92
N TYR A 82 -2.74 0.72 -0.81
CA TYR A 82 -3.01 -0.06 0.40
C TYR A 82 -3.64 0.83 1.45
N VAL A 83 -4.78 0.40 1.97
CA VAL A 83 -5.57 1.15 2.95
C VAL A 83 -5.41 0.49 4.32
N LEU A 84 -5.00 1.27 5.31
CA LEU A 84 -4.80 0.76 6.66
C LEU A 84 -6.14 0.47 7.33
N VAL A 85 -6.28 -0.74 7.86
CA VAL A 85 -7.48 -1.15 8.59
C VAL A 85 -7.07 -1.83 9.89
N PRO A 86 -7.94 -1.82 10.90
CA PRO A 86 -7.63 -2.53 12.16
C PRO A 86 -7.61 -4.05 12.01
N SER A 87 -8.39 -4.59 11.08
CA SER A 87 -8.51 -6.03 10.88
C SER A 87 -8.79 -6.32 9.41
N VAL A 88 -7.86 -7.04 8.78
CA VAL A 88 -8.07 -7.46 7.40
C VAL A 88 -9.25 -8.42 7.31
N ASP A 89 -9.40 -9.32 8.29
CA ASP A 89 -10.52 -10.26 8.29
C ASP A 89 -11.86 -9.54 8.28
N ASN A 90 -12.02 -8.58 9.19
CA ASN A 90 -13.27 -7.84 9.28
C ASN A 90 -13.51 -6.96 8.06
N ALA A 91 -12.47 -6.29 7.58
CA ALA A 91 -12.59 -5.43 6.41
C ALA A 91 -12.91 -6.24 5.17
N ALA A 92 -12.28 -7.40 4.98
CA ALA A 92 -12.55 -8.26 3.84
C ALA A 92 -14.00 -8.75 3.82
N ALA A 93 -14.52 -9.15 4.98
CA ALA A 93 -15.92 -9.53 5.09
C ALA A 93 -16.83 -8.39 4.67
N LYS A 94 -16.49 -7.17 5.08
CA LYS A 94 -17.27 -5.98 4.74
C LYS A 94 -17.18 -5.65 3.26
N VAL A 95 -16.01 -5.86 2.64
CA VAL A 95 -15.87 -5.68 1.19
C VAL A 95 -16.90 -6.52 0.45
N GLN A 96 -17.00 -7.79 0.81
CA GLN A 96 -17.95 -8.70 0.15
C GLN A 96 -19.39 -8.28 0.41
N LYS A 97 -19.68 -7.88 1.63
CA LYS A 97 -21.03 -7.46 1.99
C LYS A 97 -21.46 -6.22 1.20
N LEU A 98 -20.51 -5.35 0.88
CA LEU A 98 -20.80 -4.11 0.17
C LEU A 98 -20.72 -4.25 -1.35
N GLY A 99 -20.52 -5.46 -1.87
CA GLY A 99 -20.55 -5.71 -3.30
C GLY A 99 -19.19 -5.77 -3.96
N GLY A 100 -18.11 -5.66 -3.20
CA GLY A 100 -16.78 -5.82 -3.72
C GLY A 100 -16.36 -7.28 -3.77
N LYS A 101 -15.12 -7.51 -4.17
CA LYS A 101 -14.58 -8.87 -4.33
C LYS A 101 -13.24 -8.99 -3.64
N ILE A 102 -12.94 -10.20 -3.19
CA ILE A 102 -11.62 -10.54 -2.67
C ILE A 102 -10.85 -11.26 -3.77
N CYS A 103 -9.77 -10.67 -4.24
CA CYS A 103 -8.94 -11.25 -5.30
C CYS A 103 -7.82 -12.10 -4.72
N MET A 104 -7.24 -11.66 -3.60
CA MET A 104 -6.26 -12.43 -2.87
C MET A 104 -6.61 -12.31 -1.40
N SER A 105 -6.88 -13.45 -0.76
CA SER A 105 -7.30 -13.47 0.63
C SER A 105 -6.14 -13.12 1.55
N LYS A 106 -6.45 -12.93 2.83
CA LYS A 106 -5.50 -12.51 3.85
C LYS A 106 -4.18 -13.28 3.73
N THR A 107 -3.11 -12.53 3.59
CA THR A 107 -1.76 -13.05 3.41
C THR A 107 -0.82 -12.34 4.35
N ALA A 108 0.07 -13.07 4.99
CA ALA A 108 1.02 -12.49 5.92
C ALA A 108 2.24 -11.95 5.19
N VAL A 109 2.70 -10.78 5.63
CA VAL A 109 4.07 -10.32 5.40
C VAL A 109 4.74 -10.48 6.75
N PRO A 110 5.59 -11.50 6.92
CA PRO A 110 6.09 -11.89 8.24
C PRO A 110 6.66 -10.70 9.02
N GLN A 111 6.23 -10.59 10.27
CA GLN A 111 6.69 -9.57 11.22
C GLN A 111 6.28 -8.14 10.87
N MET A 112 5.51 -7.95 9.82
CA MET A 112 5.05 -6.63 9.39
C MET A 112 3.53 -6.49 9.44
N GLY A 113 2.80 -7.45 8.90
CA GLY A 113 1.37 -7.35 8.88
C GLY A 113 0.70 -8.34 7.96
N TYR A 114 -0.57 -8.05 7.67
CA TYR A 114 -1.38 -8.86 6.76
C TYR A 114 -1.99 -7.96 5.71
N PHE A 115 -2.17 -8.52 4.52
CA PHE A 115 -2.85 -7.79 3.47
C PHE A 115 -3.86 -8.69 2.75
N ALA A 116 -4.78 -8.06 2.05
CA ALA A 116 -5.67 -8.73 1.11
C ALA A 116 -5.84 -7.81 -0.10
N ILE A 117 -5.92 -8.41 -1.28
CA ILE A 117 -6.15 -7.65 -2.51
C ILE A 117 -7.62 -7.76 -2.86
N CYS A 118 -8.24 -6.64 -3.15
CA CYS A 118 -9.67 -6.54 -3.34
C CYS A 118 -10.01 -5.74 -4.59
N GLN A 119 -11.28 -5.84 -4.99
CA GLN A 119 -11.85 -4.93 -5.99
C GLN A 119 -13.11 -4.29 -5.44
N ASP A 120 -13.30 -3.03 -5.80
CA ASP A 120 -14.51 -2.32 -5.43
C ASP A 120 -15.66 -2.68 -6.39
N THR A 121 -16.79 -1.98 -6.30
CA THR A 121 -17.96 -2.25 -7.14
C THR A 121 -17.74 -1.86 -8.60
N GLU A 122 -16.67 -1.14 -8.90
CA GLU A 122 -16.35 -0.64 -10.24
C GLU A 122 -15.14 -1.35 -10.83
N ASN A 123 -14.74 -2.49 -10.25
CA ASN A 123 -13.61 -3.30 -10.67
C ASN A 123 -12.24 -2.62 -10.50
N ASN A 124 -12.16 -1.63 -9.62
CA ASN A 124 -10.88 -1.04 -9.27
C ASN A 124 -10.20 -1.87 -8.18
N THR A 125 -8.90 -2.09 -8.35
CA THR A 125 -8.12 -2.88 -7.40
C THR A 125 -7.60 -1.99 -6.28
N PHE A 126 -7.70 -2.47 -5.06
CA PHE A 126 -7.09 -1.84 -3.88
C PHE A 126 -6.69 -2.96 -2.92
N ALA A 127 -5.90 -2.61 -1.91
CA ALA A 127 -5.48 -3.58 -0.92
C ALA A 127 -5.82 -3.09 0.48
N LEU A 128 -6.07 -4.05 1.37
CA LEU A 128 -6.23 -3.81 2.80
C LEU A 128 -4.92 -4.14 3.47
N TRP A 129 -4.55 -3.37 4.48
CA TRP A 129 -3.32 -3.59 5.24
C TRP A 129 -3.60 -3.50 6.73
N GLU A 130 -3.14 -4.52 7.46
CA GLU A 130 -3.24 -4.56 8.93
C GLU A 130 -1.84 -4.73 9.48
N ARG A 131 -1.40 -3.81 10.34
CA ARG A 131 -0.09 -3.91 10.96
C ARG A 131 -0.09 -4.98 12.03
N SER A 132 0.95 -5.80 12.04
CA SER A 132 1.12 -6.82 13.07
C SER A 132 2.58 -7.27 13.11
N GLU A 133 3.23 -7.07 14.24
CA GLU A 133 4.60 -7.55 14.43
C GLU A 133 4.63 -9.08 14.58
N ASN A 134 3.47 -9.68 14.80
CA ASN A 134 3.34 -11.11 15.01
C ASN A 134 2.87 -11.86 13.76
N ALA A 135 2.77 -11.19 12.62
CA ALA A 135 2.35 -11.83 11.38
C ALA A 135 3.33 -12.93 11.00
N LYS A 136 2.78 -14.07 10.54
CA LYS A 136 3.57 -15.24 10.19
C LYS A 136 3.27 -15.74 8.80
#